data_c863d6e34e134730361b6b34fb3ae0e3
#
_entry.id   c863d6e34e134730361b6b34fb3ae0e3
#
_cell.length_a   1.000
_cell.length_b   1.000
_cell.length_c   1.000
_cell.angle_alpha   90.00
_cell.angle_beta   90.00
_cell.angle_gamma   90.00
#
_symmetry.space_group_name_H-M   'P 1'
#
loop_
_entity.id
_entity.type
_entity.pdbx_description
1 polymer ?
#
loop_
_entity_poly.entity_id
_entity_poly.type
_entity_poly.pdbx_seq_one_letter_code
_entity_poly.pdbx_strand_id
1 'polypeptide(L)'
;MEEKLELLEQVHHDSAMAAYTIEKLLDKLKDKDNKIKAYAEEILKEYQQFEEEAKVLLKENNKEPSDPSLMAKMGSSMGISKEVKEDNSDSSIANMLIQGVSMGSLEIEKKLKEYDKELDKDEKSIAKKFLKFQEKTINHLKEYIWFISIYLI
;
A
#
# COMPACT_ATOMS: atom_id res chain seq x y z
N MET A 1 -12.96 -19.42 -10.33
CA MET A 1 -13.41 -18.14 -10.90
C MET A 1 -13.51 -17.03 -9.87
N GLU A 2 -14.17 -17.30 -8.74
CA GLU A 2 -14.28 -16.32 -7.64
C GLU A 2 -12.93 -15.98 -7.03
N GLU A 3 -12.06 -16.95 -6.86
CA GLU A 3 -10.72 -16.78 -6.27
C GLU A 3 -9.84 -15.82 -7.06
N LYS A 4 -9.91 -15.91 -8.38
CA LYS A 4 -9.21 -15.03 -9.30
C LYS A 4 -9.67 -13.58 -9.15
N LEU A 5 -10.99 -13.37 -9.08
CA LEU A 5 -11.55 -12.04 -8.89
C LEU A 5 -11.27 -11.52 -7.48
N GLU A 6 -11.28 -12.39 -6.49
CA GLU A 6 -10.95 -12.03 -5.11
C GLU A 6 -9.55 -11.45 -5.01
N LEU A 7 -8.56 -12.07 -5.67
CA LEU A 7 -7.19 -11.58 -5.66
C LEU A 7 -7.07 -10.23 -6.38
N LEU A 8 -7.71 -10.08 -7.53
CA LEU A 8 -7.73 -8.79 -8.24
C LEU A 8 -8.41 -7.70 -7.42
N GLU A 9 -9.50 -8.03 -6.75
CA GLU A 9 -10.19 -7.09 -5.87
C GLU A 9 -9.31 -6.69 -4.70
N GLN A 10 -8.51 -7.62 -4.16
CA GLN A 10 -7.59 -7.35 -3.08
C GLN A 10 -6.49 -6.38 -3.53
N VAL A 11 -5.89 -6.63 -4.70
CA VAL A 11 -4.86 -5.72 -5.24
C VAL A 11 -5.45 -4.33 -5.46
N HIS A 12 -6.64 -4.26 -6.04
CA HIS A 12 -7.32 -2.98 -6.27
C HIS A 12 -7.61 -2.25 -4.96
N HIS A 13 -8.20 -2.95 -4.01
CA HIS A 13 -8.57 -2.38 -2.71
C HIS A 13 -7.34 -1.89 -1.93
N ASP A 14 -6.30 -2.72 -1.84
CA ASP A 14 -5.08 -2.36 -1.11
C ASP A 14 -4.38 -1.18 -1.76
N SER A 15 -4.32 -1.15 -3.10
CA SER A 15 -3.70 -0.05 -3.84
C SER A 15 -4.48 1.26 -3.65
N ALA A 16 -5.80 1.20 -3.74
CA ALA A 16 -6.66 2.38 -3.56
C ALA A 16 -6.57 2.92 -2.14
N MET A 17 -6.59 2.03 -1.14
CA MET A 17 -6.47 2.42 0.27
C MET A 17 -5.10 3.03 0.56
N ALA A 18 -4.03 2.41 0.06
CA ALA A 18 -2.67 2.90 0.26
C ALA A 18 -2.49 4.27 -0.41
N ALA A 19 -2.98 4.42 -1.64
CA ALA A 19 -2.92 5.71 -2.34
C ALA A 19 -3.63 6.80 -1.55
N TYR A 20 -4.83 6.52 -1.08
CA TYR A 20 -5.59 7.47 -0.26
C TYR A 20 -4.83 7.85 1.01
N THR A 21 -4.30 6.84 1.71
CA THR A 21 -3.56 7.03 2.96
C THR A 21 -2.32 7.90 2.74
N ILE A 22 -1.55 7.61 1.68
CA ILE A 22 -0.31 8.34 1.39
C ILE A 22 -0.62 9.79 0.96
N GLU A 23 -1.70 10.01 0.19
CA GLU A 23 -2.12 11.35 -0.16
C GLU A 23 -2.44 12.18 1.09
N LYS A 24 -3.15 11.59 2.05
CA LYS A 24 -3.46 12.27 3.31
C LYS A 24 -2.21 12.55 4.12
N LEU A 25 -1.28 11.60 4.15
CA LEU A 25 0.00 11.77 4.82
C LEU A 25 0.78 12.94 4.21
N LEU A 26 0.91 12.96 2.88
CA LEU A 26 1.63 14.04 2.19
C LEU A 26 1.00 15.41 2.43
N ASP A 27 -0.33 15.45 2.48
CA ASP A 27 -1.04 16.68 2.81
C ASP A 27 -0.69 17.18 4.22
N LYS A 28 -0.60 16.29 5.19
CA LYS A 28 -0.21 16.62 6.56
C LYS A 28 1.25 17.06 6.67
N LEU A 29 2.11 16.60 5.77
CA LEU A 29 3.54 16.90 5.79
C LEU A 29 3.94 18.04 4.85
N LYS A 30 2.99 18.68 4.17
CA LYS A 30 3.32 19.65 3.10
C LYS A 30 4.19 20.81 3.56
N ASP A 31 4.05 21.25 4.80
CA ASP A 31 4.81 22.37 5.37
C ASP A 31 5.99 21.91 6.24
N LYS A 32 6.34 20.62 6.16
CA LYS A 32 7.41 20.02 6.95
C LYS A 32 8.56 19.56 6.05
N ASP A 33 9.77 19.44 6.64
CA ASP A 33 11.01 19.09 5.91
C ASP A 33 11.28 17.61 5.85
N ASN A 34 10.29 16.77 6.08
CA ASN A 34 10.50 15.32 6.13
C ASN A 34 11.17 14.79 4.88
N LYS A 35 12.26 14.06 5.06
CA LYS A 35 13.00 13.43 3.94
C LYS A 35 12.23 12.31 3.28
N ILE A 36 11.34 11.66 4.04
CA ILE A 36 10.51 10.56 3.53
C ILE A 36 9.50 11.03 2.48
N LYS A 37 9.21 12.32 2.38
CA LYS A 37 8.20 12.86 1.45
C LYS A 37 8.44 12.46 0.00
N ALA A 38 9.66 12.60 -0.49
CA ALA A 38 10.00 12.25 -1.88
C ALA A 38 9.72 10.78 -2.16
N TYR A 39 10.09 9.90 -1.23
CA TYR A 39 9.83 8.47 -1.39
C TYR A 39 8.33 8.17 -1.29
N ALA A 40 7.61 8.84 -0.40
CA ALA A 40 6.16 8.69 -0.28
C ALA A 40 5.45 9.06 -1.58
N GLU A 41 5.90 10.12 -2.24
CA GLU A 41 5.37 10.52 -3.56
C GLU A 41 5.64 9.46 -4.62
N GLU A 42 6.80 8.82 -4.57
CA GLU A 42 7.19 7.75 -5.49
C GLU A 42 6.27 6.53 -5.34
N ILE A 43 6.09 6.05 -4.11
CA ILE A 43 5.25 4.89 -3.87
C ILE A 43 3.77 5.19 -4.11
N LEU A 44 3.34 6.44 -3.92
CA LEU A 44 1.98 6.84 -4.27
C LEU A 44 1.70 6.60 -5.74
N LYS A 45 2.61 7.02 -6.62
CA LYS A 45 2.46 6.81 -8.06
C LYS A 45 2.40 5.33 -8.41
N GLU A 46 3.23 4.52 -7.78
CA GLU A 46 3.24 3.07 -8.04
C GLU A 46 1.94 2.42 -7.57
N TYR A 47 1.41 2.81 -6.40
CA TYR A 47 0.12 2.31 -5.95
C TYR A 47 -1.01 2.71 -6.90
N GLN A 48 -0.99 3.93 -7.41
CA GLN A 48 -1.98 4.40 -8.37
C GLN A 48 -1.93 3.58 -9.67
N GLN A 49 -0.75 3.20 -10.11
CA GLN A 49 -0.57 2.34 -11.28
C GLN A 49 -1.16 0.94 -11.04
N PHE A 50 -0.91 0.35 -9.87
CA PHE A 50 -1.47 -0.95 -9.52
C PHE A 50 -3.00 -0.89 -9.42
N GLU A 51 -3.51 0.18 -8.84
CA GLU A 51 -4.96 0.41 -8.75
C GLU A 51 -5.59 0.40 -10.16
N GLU A 52 -5.01 1.14 -11.08
CA GLU A 52 -5.51 1.23 -12.45
C GLU A 52 -5.37 -0.11 -13.20
N GLU A 53 -4.25 -0.79 -13.06
CA GLU A 53 -4.02 -2.11 -13.67
C GLU A 53 -5.05 -3.13 -13.20
N ALA A 54 -5.27 -3.19 -11.88
CA ALA A 54 -6.25 -4.11 -11.30
C ALA A 54 -7.67 -3.76 -11.75
N LYS A 55 -7.98 -2.48 -11.85
CA LYS A 55 -9.26 -1.99 -12.32
C LYS A 55 -9.54 -2.46 -13.75
N VAL A 56 -8.56 -2.34 -14.65
CA VAL A 56 -8.69 -2.80 -16.03
C VAL A 56 -8.97 -4.29 -16.08
N LEU A 57 -8.21 -5.08 -15.33
CA LEU A 57 -8.39 -6.54 -15.30
C LEU A 57 -9.75 -6.95 -14.72
N LEU A 58 -10.23 -6.24 -13.70
CA LEU A 58 -11.56 -6.49 -13.14
C LEU A 58 -12.64 -6.23 -14.19
N LYS A 59 -12.56 -5.11 -14.90
CA LYS A 59 -13.52 -4.76 -15.95
C LYS A 59 -13.50 -5.76 -17.09
N GLU A 60 -12.35 -6.25 -17.48
CA GLU A 60 -12.22 -7.31 -18.49
C GLU A 60 -12.90 -8.60 -18.06
N ASN A 61 -13.08 -8.81 -16.76
CA ASN A 61 -13.78 -9.95 -16.20
C ASN A 61 -15.22 -9.59 -15.79
N ASN A 62 -15.75 -8.51 -16.31
CA ASN A 62 -17.13 -8.06 -16.07
C ASN A 62 -17.42 -7.76 -14.60
N LYS A 63 -16.41 -7.29 -13.88
CA LYS A 63 -16.53 -6.94 -12.46
C LYS A 63 -16.23 -5.46 -12.27
N GLU A 64 -17.19 -4.73 -11.68
CA GLU A 64 -16.96 -3.33 -11.33
C GLU A 64 -16.06 -3.28 -10.09
N PRO A 65 -14.94 -2.52 -10.15
CA PRO A 65 -14.12 -2.34 -8.98
C PRO A 65 -14.86 -1.50 -7.93
N SER A 66 -14.73 -1.88 -6.67
CA SER A 66 -15.34 -1.10 -5.59
C SER A 66 -14.27 -0.27 -4.89
N ASP A 67 -14.61 0.98 -4.60
CA ASP A 67 -13.70 1.86 -3.86
C ASP A 67 -13.74 1.52 -2.37
N PRO A 68 -12.67 1.84 -1.63
CA PRO A 68 -12.68 1.69 -0.18
C PRO A 68 -13.86 2.46 0.43
N SER A 69 -14.45 1.90 1.47
CA SER A 69 -15.61 2.52 2.12
C SER A 69 -15.25 3.88 2.74
N LEU A 70 -16.24 4.73 2.90
CA LEU A 70 -16.07 6.01 3.57
C LEU A 70 -15.56 5.81 4.99
N MET A 71 -16.06 4.79 5.68
CA MET A 71 -15.62 4.46 7.04
C MET A 71 -14.15 4.09 7.09
N ALA A 72 -13.68 3.26 6.13
CA ALA A 72 -12.27 2.89 6.05
C ALA A 72 -11.39 4.12 5.77
N LYS A 73 -11.82 4.99 4.87
CA LYS A 73 -11.10 6.24 4.55
C LYS A 73 -11.04 7.16 5.76
N MET A 74 -12.12 7.31 6.48
CA MET A 74 -12.15 8.14 7.70
C MET A 74 -11.24 7.58 8.78
N GLY A 75 -11.27 6.27 8.99
CA GLY A 75 -10.41 5.60 9.97
C GLY A 75 -8.94 5.80 9.66
N SER A 76 -8.56 5.65 8.39
CA SER A 76 -7.19 5.87 7.93
C SER A 76 -6.76 7.33 8.14
N SER A 77 -7.61 8.27 7.74
CA SER A 77 -7.31 9.70 7.87
C SER A 77 -7.14 10.11 9.34
N MET A 78 -7.98 9.60 10.22
CA MET A 78 -7.88 9.87 11.65
C MET A 78 -6.61 9.28 12.25
N GLY A 79 -6.27 8.04 11.86
CA GLY A 79 -5.06 7.37 12.33
C GLY A 79 -3.81 8.14 11.93
N ILE A 80 -3.75 8.61 10.70
CA ILE A 80 -2.61 9.40 10.21
C ILE A 80 -2.53 10.74 10.93
N SER A 81 -3.65 11.41 11.13
CA SER A 81 -3.67 12.68 11.83
C SER A 81 -3.14 12.54 13.26
N LYS A 82 -3.53 11.46 13.93
CA LYS A 82 -3.07 11.16 15.29
C LYS A 82 -1.56 10.90 15.32
N GLU A 83 -1.06 10.04 14.42
CA GLU A 83 0.37 9.70 14.36
C GLU A 83 1.24 10.93 14.08
N VAL A 84 0.85 11.74 13.10
CA VAL A 84 1.62 12.94 12.74
C VAL A 84 1.61 13.96 13.88
N LYS A 85 0.53 14.05 14.63
CA LYS A 85 0.42 14.92 15.80
C LYS A 85 1.34 14.46 16.93
N GLU A 86 1.39 13.16 17.20
CA GLU A 86 2.18 12.61 18.30
C GLU A 86 3.67 12.58 17.94
N ASP A 87 4.01 12.15 16.73
CA ASP A 87 5.39 12.05 16.28
C ASP A 87 5.42 12.13 14.76
N ASN A 88 5.88 13.25 14.21
CA ASN A 88 5.98 13.45 12.78
C ASN A 88 7.39 13.17 12.23
N SER A 89 8.21 12.43 12.97
CA SER A 89 9.55 12.06 12.50
C SER A 89 9.47 11.07 11.33
N ASP A 90 10.50 11.08 10.49
CA ASP A 90 10.59 10.12 9.38
C ASP A 90 10.54 8.67 9.87
N SER A 91 11.18 8.41 11.02
CA SER A 91 11.18 7.07 11.61
C SER A 91 9.78 6.61 12.01
N SER A 92 9.00 7.47 12.64
CA SER A 92 7.63 7.16 13.04
C SER A 92 6.74 6.93 11.83
N ILE A 93 6.86 7.79 10.82
CA ILE A 93 6.10 7.67 9.58
C ILE A 93 6.47 6.38 8.85
N ALA A 94 7.77 6.09 8.73
CA ALA A 94 8.23 4.86 8.09
C ALA A 94 7.68 3.62 8.81
N ASN A 95 7.71 3.62 10.15
CA ASN A 95 7.18 2.51 10.93
C ASN A 95 5.68 2.28 10.68
N MET A 96 4.91 3.36 10.64
CA MET A 96 3.48 3.30 10.33
C MET A 96 3.22 2.72 8.95
N LEU A 97 3.97 3.18 7.95
CA LEU A 97 3.83 2.69 6.57
C LEU A 97 4.25 1.22 6.45
N ILE A 98 5.33 0.81 7.13
CA ILE A 98 5.78 -0.58 7.14
C ILE A 98 4.67 -1.50 7.68
N GLN A 99 4.02 -1.10 8.76
CA GLN A 99 2.94 -1.90 9.33
C GLN A 99 1.80 -2.10 8.33
N GLY A 100 1.36 -1.03 7.69
CA GLY A 100 0.29 -1.11 6.70
C GLY A 100 0.66 -1.96 5.48
N VAL A 101 1.85 -1.73 4.93
CA VAL A 101 2.30 -2.48 3.74
C VAL A 101 2.50 -3.96 4.08
N SER A 102 3.03 -4.25 5.27
CA SER A 102 3.26 -5.65 5.69
C SER A 102 1.96 -6.43 5.82
N MET A 103 0.92 -5.83 6.36
CA MET A 103 -0.39 -6.48 6.44
C MET A 103 -0.92 -6.82 5.05
N GLY A 104 -0.84 -5.89 4.12
CA GLY A 104 -1.27 -6.11 2.74
C GLY A 104 -0.47 -7.18 2.05
N SER A 105 0.87 -7.19 2.23
CA SER A 105 1.72 -8.17 1.56
C SER A 105 1.48 -9.59 2.06
N LEU A 106 1.21 -9.76 3.34
CA LEU A 106 0.88 -11.08 3.91
C LEU A 106 -0.42 -11.63 3.32
N GLU A 107 -1.43 -10.79 3.15
CA GLU A 107 -2.70 -11.20 2.55
C GLU A 107 -2.53 -11.61 1.08
N ILE A 108 -1.77 -10.86 0.31
CA ILE A 108 -1.50 -11.17 -1.10
C ILE A 108 -0.71 -12.47 -1.22
N GLU A 109 0.32 -12.63 -0.40
CA GLU A 109 1.14 -13.85 -0.40
C GLU A 109 0.31 -15.09 -0.08
N LYS A 110 -0.55 -14.98 0.93
CA LYS A 110 -1.44 -16.07 1.32
C LYS A 110 -2.38 -16.46 0.19
N LYS A 111 -3.02 -15.48 -0.45
CA LYS A 111 -3.95 -15.73 -1.56
C LYS A 111 -3.25 -16.31 -2.79
N LEU A 112 -2.04 -15.83 -3.08
CA LEU A 112 -1.25 -16.39 -4.18
C LEU A 112 -0.96 -17.87 -3.96
N LYS A 113 -0.59 -18.26 -2.75
CA LYS A 113 -0.32 -19.67 -2.42
C LYS A 113 -1.60 -20.51 -2.45
N GLU A 114 -2.68 -19.97 -1.91
CA GLU A 114 -3.96 -20.65 -1.80
C GLU A 114 -4.61 -20.89 -3.16
N TYR A 115 -4.53 -19.94 -4.07
CA TYR A 115 -5.23 -19.96 -5.35
C TYR A 115 -4.33 -20.16 -6.58
N ASP A 116 -3.08 -20.56 -6.37
CA ASP A 116 -2.08 -20.63 -7.45
C ASP A 116 -2.56 -21.41 -8.69
N LYS A 117 -3.28 -22.50 -8.48
CA LYS A 117 -3.75 -23.35 -9.59
C LYS A 117 -4.95 -22.77 -10.33
N GLU A 118 -5.74 -21.94 -9.67
CA GLU A 118 -6.96 -21.35 -10.22
C GLU A 118 -6.74 -20.03 -10.94
N LEU A 119 -5.57 -19.42 -10.73
CA LEU A 119 -5.24 -18.13 -11.31
C LEU A 119 -4.70 -18.26 -12.72
N ASP A 120 -5.15 -17.41 -13.61
CA ASP A 120 -4.56 -17.35 -14.95
C ASP A 120 -3.27 -16.50 -14.91
N LYS A 121 -2.61 -16.38 -16.07
CA LYS A 121 -1.32 -15.72 -16.19
C LYS A 121 -1.35 -14.25 -15.79
N ASP A 122 -2.41 -13.53 -16.17
CA ASP A 122 -2.50 -12.09 -15.92
C ASP A 122 -2.71 -11.79 -14.43
N GLU A 123 -3.58 -12.54 -13.77
CA GLU A 123 -3.84 -12.36 -12.34
C GLU A 123 -2.62 -12.71 -11.51
N LYS A 124 -1.92 -13.78 -11.86
CA LYS A 124 -0.66 -14.15 -11.20
C LYS A 124 0.38 -13.07 -11.38
N SER A 125 0.48 -12.54 -12.60
CA SER A 125 1.49 -11.54 -12.93
C SER A 125 1.32 -10.28 -12.10
N ILE A 126 0.11 -9.72 -12.06
CA ILE A 126 -0.13 -8.49 -11.30
C ILE A 126 0.07 -8.73 -9.80
N ALA A 127 -0.42 -9.85 -9.28
CA ALA A 127 -0.30 -10.15 -7.85
C ALA A 127 1.16 -10.34 -7.44
N LYS A 128 1.96 -11.02 -8.24
CA LYS A 128 3.39 -11.20 -7.97
C LYS A 128 4.16 -9.89 -8.03
N LYS A 129 3.85 -9.05 -9.02
CA LYS A 129 4.47 -7.72 -9.13
C LYS A 129 4.10 -6.86 -7.93
N PHE A 130 2.86 -6.90 -7.51
CA PHE A 130 2.37 -6.14 -6.36
C PHE A 130 3.07 -6.59 -5.08
N LEU A 131 3.16 -7.91 -4.86
CA LEU A 131 3.86 -8.47 -3.71
C LEU A 131 5.33 -8.04 -3.69
N LYS A 132 6.00 -8.13 -4.83
CA LYS A 132 7.40 -7.72 -4.97
C LYS A 132 7.58 -6.23 -4.68
N PHE A 133 6.68 -5.40 -5.19
CA PHE A 133 6.67 -3.98 -4.90
C PHE A 133 6.51 -3.71 -3.40
N GLN A 134 5.58 -4.42 -2.74
CA GLN A 134 5.37 -4.26 -1.30
C GLN A 134 6.60 -4.66 -0.49
N GLU A 135 7.24 -5.76 -0.84
CA GLU A 135 8.46 -6.21 -0.17
C GLU A 135 9.60 -5.21 -0.34
N LYS A 136 9.79 -4.70 -1.54
CA LYS A 136 10.78 -3.67 -1.85
C LYS A 136 10.51 -2.40 -1.07
N THR A 137 9.24 -2.00 -0.99
CA THR A 137 8.81 -0.81 -0.25
C THR A 137 9.13 -0.95 1.23
N ILE A 138 8.82 -2.10 1.82
CA ILE A 138 9.14 -2.36 3.23
C ILE A 138 10.64 -2.24 3.47
N ASN A 139 11.46 -2.87 2.62
CA ASN A 139 12.91 -2.83 2.78
C ASN A 139 13.47 -1.41 2.65
N HIS A 140 12.94 -0.63 1.73
CA HIS A 140 13.38 0.77 1.57
C HIS A 140 12.96 1.63 2.77
N LEU A 141 11.73 1.44 3.25
CA LEU A 141 11.23 2.18 4.41
C LEU A 141 12.05 1.92 5.68
N LYS A 142 12.59 0.71 5.81
CA LYS A 142 13.46 0.36 6.95
C LYS A 142 14.70 1.25 7.03
N GLU A 143 15.16 1.80 5.92
CA GLU A 143 16.32 2.69 5.90
C GLU A 143 16.10 3.94 6.74
N TYR A 144 14.88 4.44 6.79
CA TYR A 144 14.54 5.61 7.61
C TYR A 144 14.60 5.30 9.10
N ILE A 145 14.30 4.07 9.48
CA ILE A 145 14.35 3.62 10.87
C ILE A 145 15.81 3.34 11.29
N TRP A 146 16.57 2.63 10.45
CA TRP A 146 17.96 2.29 10.71
C TRP A 146 18.83 3.53 10.85
N PHE A 147 18.62 4.52 10.01
CA PHE A 147 19.37 5.78 10.05
C PHE A 147 19.28 6.43 11.43
N ILE A 148 18.08 6.48 12.00
CA ILE A 148 17.88 7.05 13.34
C ILE A 148 18.49 6.17 14.43
N SER A 149 18.37 4.85 14.31
CA SER A 149 18.96 3.92 15.25
C SER A 149 20.48 4.08 15.36
N ILE A 150 21.14 4.30 14.24
CA ILE A 150 22.59 4.53 14.19
C ILE A 150 22.96 5.81 14.94
N TYR A 151 22.15 6.86 14.85
CA TYR A 151 22.41 8.13 15.52
C TYR A 151 22.07 8.10 17.01
N LEU A 152 21.18 7.21 17.44
CA LEU A 152 20.78 7.11 18.84
C LEU A 152 21.71 6.21 19.67
N ILE A 153 22.52 5.40 19.02
CA ILE A 153 23.50 4.56 19.66
C ILE A 153 24.84 5.30 19.78
#